data_b04ff0a95de3a1c63817a7dc41a822b2
#
_entry.id   b04ff0a95de3a1c63817a7dc41a822b2
#
_cell.length_a   1.000
_cell.length_b   1.000
_cell.length_c   1.000
_cell.angle_alpha   90.00
_cell.angle_beta   90.00
_cell.angle_gamma   90.00
#
_symmetry.space_group_name_H-M   'P 1'
#
loop_
_entity.id
_entity.type
_entity.pdbx_description
1 polymer ?
#
loop_
_entity_poly.entity_id
_entity_poly.type
_entity_poly.pdbx_seq_one_letter_code
_entity_poly.pdbx_strand_id
1 'polypeptide(L)'
;MKKMLRNAPLLVLAAIIAALVAASGLGSKTKADDYSDQKTPAPAWSLMDLAGKEIRSDQLKGKVVVLDFWATWCGPCRMEIPGYIELQKKYADQGLTIVCVSLDQQGPGVVQRFVAQSGINYPIVMGDQKIVEAFGGVEGIPTTFIIDRDGNIREKKVGAMPTAQFEKLLKPVLE
;
A
#
# COMPACT_ATOMS: atom_id res chain seq x y z
N MET A 1 62.52 21.85 30.73
CA MET A 1 61.24 21.16 31.07
C MET A 1 60.06 22.06 30.68
N LYS A 2 59.77 22.27 29.37
CA LYS A 2 58.61 23.09 28.90
C LYS A 2 58.20 22.69 27.48
N LYS A 3 57.97 21.39 27.16
CA LYS A 3 57.50 20.93 25.84
C LYS A 3 56.52 19.77 25.83
N MET A 4 55.83 19.45 26.93
CA MET A 4 54.98 18.25 27.02
C MET A 4 53.48 18.52 27.23
N LEU A 5 52.97 19.74 27.09
CA LEU A 5 51.54 20.04 27.34
C LEU A 5 50.77 20.63 26.16
N ARG A 6 51.19 20.44 24.90
CA ARG A 6 50.50 21.04 23.74
C ARG A 6 49.62 20.11 22.90
N ASN A 7 49.63 18.79 23.18
CA ASN A 7 48.91 17.84 22.36
C ASN A 7 47.68 17.14 23.03
N ALA A 8 47.42 17.44 24.31
CA ALA A 8 46.32 16.85 25.04
C ALA A 8 44.90 17.24 24.52
N PRO A 9 44.64 18.48 24.04
CA PRO A 9 43.29 18.86 23.61
C PRO A 9 42.87 18.23 22.28
N LEU A 10 43.82 17.89 21.38
CA LEU A 10 43.46 17.30 20.09
C LEU A 10 42.99 15.84 20.18
N LEU A 11 43.59 15.04 21.09
CA LEU A 11 43.22 13.63 21.27
C LEU A 11 41.83 13.48 21.95
N VAL A 12 41.48 14.40 22.84
CA VAL A 12 40.15 14.38 23.50
C VAL A 12 39.07 14.79 22.50
N LEU A 13 39.34 15.74 21.62
CA LEU A 13 38.40 16.15 20.59
C LEU A 13 38.16 15.05 19.55
N ALA A 14 39.20 14.32 19.16
CA ALA A 14 39.09 13.18 18.24
C ALA A 14 38.27 12.02 18.83
N ALA A 15 38.39 11.74 20.14
CA ALA A 15 37.62 10.72 20.82
C ALA A 15 36.11 11.08 20.93
N ILE A 16 35.79 12.35 21.11
CA ILE A 16 34.39 12.83 21.17
C ILE A 16 33.73 12.78 19.79
N ILE A 17 34.46 13.12 18.73
CA ILE A 17 33.96 13.04 17.35
C ILE A 17 33.73 11.56 16.94
N ALA A 18 34.62 10.63 17.32
CA ALA A 18 34.46 9.21 17.06
C ALA A 18 33.25 8.60 17.79
N ALA A 19 32.97 9.05 19.03
CA ALA A 19 31.79 8.61 19.80
C ALA A 19 30.47 9.15 19.22
N LEU A 20 30.47 10.38 18.67
CA LEU A 20 29.29 10.96 17.99
C LEU A 20 28.97 10.31 16.66
N VAL A 21 29.97 9.84 15.91
CA VAL A 21 29.76 9.13 14.63
C VAL A 21 29.27 7.69 14.88
N ALA A 22 29.63 7.05 15.97
CA ALA A 22 29.16 5.71 16.34
C ALA A 22 27.68 5.71 16.82
N ALA A 23 27.18 6.84 17.33
CA ALA A 23 25.80 7.00 17.79
C ALA A 23 24.80 7.34 16.67
N SER A 24 25.26 7.72 15.45
CA SER A 24 24.41 8.05 14.32
C SER A 24 24.11 6.87 13.38
N GLY A 25 24.41 5.65 13.81
CA GLY A 25 24.09 4.40 13.10
C GLY A 25 22.64 3.93 13.27
N LEU A 26 21.67 4.83 13.65
CA LEU A 26 20.24 4.53 13.48
C LEU A 26 19.88 4.77 12.01
N GLY A 27 20.06 3.73 11.20
CA GLY A 27 19.46 3.70 9.87
C GLY A 27 17.96 3.93 10.03
N SER A 28 17.47 5.06 9.56
CA SER A 28 16.05 5.32 9.40
C SER A 28 15.50 4.25 8.45
N LYS A 29 14.96 3.17 9.01
CA LYS A 29 14.07 2.29 8.25
C LYS A 29 12.90 3.14 7.80
N THR A 30 12.79 3.34 6.50
CA THR A 30 11.65 4.02 5.90
C THR A 30 10.39 3.21 6.23
N LYS A 31 9.30 3.90 6.53
CA LYS A 31 8.00 3.37 6.97
C LYS A 31 7.37 2.32 6.03
N ALA A 32 8.02 2.03 4.89
CA ALA A 32 7.61 1.01 3.92
C ALA A 32 7.95 -0.44 4.35
N ASP A 33 8.91 -0.63 5.28
CA ASP A 33 9.40 -1.97 5.66
C ASP A 33 8.66 -2.57 6.88
N ASP A 34 7.65 -1.87 7.43
CA ASP A 34 7.07 -2.18 8.75
C ASP A 34 5.78 -3.04 8.70
N TYR A 35 5.30 -3.41 7.52
CA TYR A 35 4.05 -4.19 7.40
C TYR A 35 4.26 -5.71 7.40
N SER A 36 5.45 -6.23 7.08
CA SER A 36 5.67 -7.67 6.87
C SER A 36 5.64 -8.50 8.16
N ASP A 37 5.94 -7.89 9.32
CA ASP A 37 6.05 -8.59 10.61
C ASP A 37 5.05 -8.11 11.67
N GLN A 38 4.32 -7.01 11.45
CA GLN A 38 3.33 -6.46 12.37
C GLN A 38 1.91 -6.76 11.90
N LYS A 39 1.10 -7.34 12.78
CA LYS A 39 -0.36 -7.46 12.58
C LYS A 39 -1.00 -6.07 12.70
N THR A 40 -0.97 -5.28 11.62
CA THR A 40 -1.61 -3.97 11.58
C THR A 40 -3.04 -4.14 11.05
N PRO A 41 -4.07 -4.02 11.89
CA PRO A 41 -5.45 -4.14 11.44
C PRO A 41 -5.76 -3.11 10.35
N ALA A 42 -6.37 -3.56 9.25
CA ALA A 42 -6.89 -2.67 8.24
C ALA A 42 -8.06 -1.85 8.82
N PRO A 43 -8.12 -0.54 8.54
CA PRO A 43 -9.26 0.29 8.94
C PRO A 43 -10.57 -0.27 8.39
N ALA A 44 -11.64 -0.18 9.19
CA ALA A 44 -12.98 -0.49 8.72
C ALA A 44 -13.46 0.60 7.75
N TRP A 45 -14.15 0.19 6.68
CA TRP A 45 -14.69 1.10 5.68
C TRP A 45 -16.04 0.60 5.14
N SER A 46 -16.81 1.54 4.62
CA SER A 46 -18.06 1.32 3.90
C SER A 46 -18.15 2.33 2.77
N LEU A 47 -18.26 1.86 1.53
CA LEU A 47 -18.28 2.66 0.32
C LEU A 47 -19.34 2.15 -0.66
N MET A 48 -19.86 3.04 -1.51
CA MET A 48 -20.79 2.68 -2.55
C MET A 48 -20.07 2.17 -3.80
N ASP A 49 -20.57 1.07 -4.37
CA ASP A 49 -20.13 0.60 -5.68
C ASP A 49 -20.75 1.47 -6.81
N LEU A 50 -20.41 1.15 -8.05
CA LEU A 50 -20.92 1.87 -9.23
C LEU A 50 -22.41 1.69 -9.47
N ALA A 51 -23.07 0.70 -8.85
CA ALA A 51 -24.50 0.46 -8.91
C ALA A 51 -25.28 1.10 -7.75
N GLY A 52 -24.57 1.77 -6.82
CA GLY A 52 -25.13 2.36 -5.62
C GLY A 52 -25.37 1.34 -4.48
N LYS A 53 -24.77 0.16 -4.58
CA LYS A 53 -24.80 -0.84 -3.50
C LYS A 53 -23.65 -0.58 -2.55
N GLU A 54 -23.94 -0.64 -1.25
CA GLU A 54 -22.92 -0.54 -0.20
C GLU A 54 -22.04 -1.79 -0.16
N ILE A 55 -20.73 -1.60 -0.17
CA ILE A 55 -19.71 -2.63 0.09
C ILE A 55 -18.97 -2.24 1.36
N ARG A 56 -18.87 -3.17 2.31
CA ARG A 56 -18.22 -2.96 3.60
C ARG A 56 -17.09 -3.94 3.82
N SER A 57 -16.04 -3.48 4.51
CA SER A 57 -14.87 -4.29 4.83
C SER A 57 -15.22 -5.54 5.67
N ASP A 58 -16.23 -5.49 6.52
CA ASP A 58 -16.66 -6.63 7.33
C ASP A 58 -17.25 -7.79 6.50
N GLN A 59 -17.79 -7.52 5.32
CA GLN A 59 -18.29 -8.51 4.36
C GLN A 59 -17.16 -9.29 3.67
N LEU A 60 -15.93 -8.80 3.79
CA LEU A 60 -14.74 -9.38 3.17
C LEU A 60 -13.89 -10.20 4.15
N LYS A 61 -14.35 -10.38 5.40
CA LYS A 61 -13.66 -11.22 6.38
C LYS A 61 -13.46 -12.65 5.88
N GLY A 62 -12.30 -13.22 6.19
CA GLY A 62 -11.92 -14.57 5.71
C GLY A 62 -11.39 -14.61 4.29
N LYS A 63 -11.38 -13.48 3.57
CA LYS A 63 -10.80 -13.34 2.23
C LYS A 63 -9.47 -12.62 2.29
N VAL A 64 -8.60 -12.91 1.33
CA VAL A 64 -7.46 -12.05 1.03
C VAL A 64 -7.95 -10.90 0.17
N VAL A 65 -7.75 -9.68 0.64
CA VAL A 65 -8.26 -8.48 -0.04
C VAL A 65 -7.10 -7.67 -0.61
N VAL A 66 -7.18 -7.37 -1.89
CA VAL A 66 -6.34 -6.36 -2.54
C VAL A 66 -7.18 -5.08 -2.63
N LEU A 67 -6.84 -4.08 -1.82
CA LEU A 67 -7.49 -2.78 -1.85
C LEU A 67 -6.59 -1.79 -2.59
N ASP A 68 -7.03 -1.33 -3.77
CA ASP A 68 -6.23 -0.48 -4.64
C ASP A 68 -6.87 0.90 -4.84
N PHE A 69 -6.12 1.96 -4.54
CA PHE A 69 -6.54 3.34 -4.79
C PHE A 69 -6.06 3.77 -6.17
N TRP A 70 -7.00 4.16 -7.03
CA TRP A 70 -6.75 4.45 -8.43
C TRP A 70 -7.67 5.55 -8.98
N ALA A 71 -7.49 5.92 -10.25
CA ALA A 71 -8.43 6.76 -10.98
C ALA A 71 -8.37 6.45 -12.49
N THR A 72 -9.44 6.76 -13.21
CA THR A 72 -9.55 6.52 -14.66
C THR A 72 -8.52 7.29 -15.48
N TRP A 73 -8.08 8.46 -15.01
CA TRP A 73 -7.08 9.32 -15.64
C TRP A 73 -5.64 8.95 -15.28
N CYS A 74 -5.44 8.03 -14.33
CA CYS A 74 -4.11 7.59 -13.88
C CYS A 74 -3.50 6.57 -14.85
N GLY A 75 -2.53 6.98 -15.65
CA GLY A 75 -1.84 6.11 -16.62
C GLY A 75 -1.23 4.85 -16.00
N PRO A 76 -0.37 4.97 -14.94
CA PRO A 76 0.20 3.81 -14.26
C PRO A 76 -0.85 2.85 -13.70
N CYS A 77 -1.97 3.36 -13.14
CA CYS A 77 -3.06 2.52 -12.63
C CYS A 77 -3.68 1.67 -13.74
N ARG A 78 -3.91 2.28 -14.90
CA ARG A 78 -4.49 1.60 -16.06
C ARG A 78 -3.62 0.46 -16.59
N MET A 79 -2.30 0.54 -16.44
CA MET A 79 -1.39 -0.52 -16.85
C MET A 79 -1.49 -1.79 -15.97
N GLU A 80 -1.95 -1.67 -14.72
CA GLU A 80 -2.12 -2.81 -13.80
C GLU A 80 -3.46 -3.56 -14.01
N ILE A 81 -4.46 -2.92 -14.62
CA ILE A 81 -5.81 -3.49 -14.78
C ILE A 81 -5.82 -4.88 -15.41
N PRO A 82 -5.12 -5.15 -16.54
CA PRO A 82 -5.11 -6.49 -17.12
C PRO A 82 -4.58 -7.56 -16.15
N GLY A 83 -3.53 -7.21 -15.40
CA GLY A 83 -2.97 -8.11 -14.39
C GLY A 83 -3.94 -8.38 -13.23
N TYR A 84 -4.64 -7.37 -12.76
CA TYR A 84 -5.66 -7.56 -11.71
C TYR A 84 -6.84 -8.41 -12.20
N ILE A 85 -7.28 -8.25 -13.45
CA ILE A 85 -8.30 -9.12 -14.06
C ILE A 85 -7.84 -10.58 -14.05
N GLU A 86 -6.59 -10.83 -14.46
CA GLU A 86 -6.00 -12.16 -14.48
C GLU A 86 -5.90 -12.76 -13.06
N LEU A 87 -5.37 -11.99 -12.10
CA LEU A 87 -5.20 -12.44 -10.71
C LEU A 87 -6.55 -12.70 -10.04
N GLN A 88 -7.55 -11.83 -10.23
CA GLN A 88 -8.89 -12.05 -9.71
C GLN A 88 -9.48 -13.35 -10.24
N LYS A 89 -9.39 -13.60 -11.56
CA LYS A 89 -9.86 -14.83 -12.16
C LYS A 89 -9.13 -16.07 -11.64
N LYS A 90 -7.80 -15.97 -11.47
CA LYS A 90 -6.94 -17.09 -11.08
C LYS A 90 -7.13 -17.51 -9.63
N TYR A 91 -7.36 -16.55 -8.73
CA TYR A 91 -7.35 -16.77 -7.28
C TYR A 91 -8.70 -16.56 -6.60
N ALA A 92 -9.78 -16.28 -7.35
CA ALA A 92 -11.13 -16.11 -6.79
C ALA A 92 -11.56 -17.29 -5.91
N ASP A 93 -11.37 -18.53 -6.41
CA ASP A 93 -11.71 -19.76 -5.71
C ASP A 93 -10.82 -20.02 -4.48
N GLN A 94 -9.67 -19.37 -4.42
CA GLN A 94 -8.78 -19.37 -3.25
C GLN A 94 -9.08 -18.23 -2.27
N GLY A 95 -10.17 -17.51 -2.49
CA GLY A 95 -10.65 -16.46 -1.60
C GLY A 95 -10.02 -15.09 -1.83
N LEU A 96 -9.39 -14.84 -3.00
CA LEU A 96 -8.98 -13.48 -3.38
C LEU A 96 -10.20 -12.62 -3.72
N THR A 97 -10.20 -11.40 -3.23
CA THR A 97 -11.11 -10.34 -3.68
C THR A 97 -10.31 -9.06 -3.90
N ILE A 98 -10.26 -8.59 -5.15
CA ILE A 98 -9.72 -7.28 -5.47
C ILE A 98 -10.86 -6.27 -5.34
N VAL A 99 -10.62 -5.14 -4.68
CA VAL A 99 -11.54 -3.99 -4.60
C VAL A 99 -10.75 -2.74 -4.97
N CYS A 100 -11.17 -2.06 -6.02
CA CYS A 100 -10.54 -0.82 -6.43
C CYS A 100 -11.35 0.40 -5.99
N VAL A 101 -10.70 1.30 -5.25
CA VAL A 101 -11.26 2.55 -4.72
C VAL A 101 -10.96 3.66 -5.71
N SER A 102 -11.97 4.11 -6.43
CA SER A 102 -11.81 5.21 -7.40
C SER A 102 -11.74 6.55 -6.68
N LEU A 103 -10.73 7.34 -7.02
CA LEU A 103 -10.54 8.72 -6.58
C LEU A 103 -10.95 9.74 -7.66
N ASP A 104 -11.77 9.31 -8.63
CA ASP A 104 -12.33 10.19 -9.65
C ASP A 104 -13.32 11.19 -9.04
N GLN A 105 -13.04 12.48 -9.20
CA GLN A 105 -13.87 13.55 -8.65
C GLN A 105 -15.10 13.87 -9.53
N GLN A 106 -15.16 13.36 -10.75
CA GLN A 106 -16.27 13.58 -11.69
C GLN A 106 -17.47 12.66 -11.44
N GLY A 107 -17.41 11.87 -10.36
CA GLY A 107 -18.48 10.98 -9.94
C GLY A 107 -18.51 9.62 -10.66
N PRO A 108 -19.45 8.74 -10.30
CA PRO A 108 -19.44 7.33 -10.73
C PRO A 108 -19.66 7.14 -12.25
N GLY A 109 -20.28 8.08 -12.93
CA GLY A 109 -20.58 7.95 -14.36
C GLY A 109 -19.35 7.88 -15.26
N VAL A 110 -18.24 8.56 -14.94
CA VAL A 110 -16.99 8.44 -15.70
C VAL A 110 -16.36 7.06 -15.48
N VAL A 111 -16.39 6.59 -14.24
CA VAL A 111 -15.83 5.29 -13.86
C VAL A 111 -16.64 4.15 -14.49
N GLN A 112 -17.98 4.22 -14.47
CA GLN A 112 -18.86 3.24 -15.13
C GLN A 112 -18.53 3.07 -16.61
N ARG A 113 -18.39 4.19 -17.35
CA ARG A 113 -18.02 4.14 -18.78
C ARG A 113 -16.67 3.50 -19.01
N PHE A 114 -15.70 3.82 -18.17
CA PHE A 114 -14.37 3.23 -18.24
C PHE A 114 -14.38 1.72 -17.98
N VAL A 115 -15.05 1.28 -16.91
CA VAL A 115 -15.18 -0.13 -16.51
C VAL A 115 -15.85 -0.97 -17.59
N ALA A 116 -16.92 -0.45 -18.20
CA ALA A 116 -17.63 -1.12 -19.29
C ALA A 116 -16.73 -1.42 -20.51
N GLN A 117 -15.68 -0.63 -20.73
CA GLN A 117 -14.75 -0.78 -21.85
C GLN A 117 -13.50 -1.59 -21.49
N SER A 118 -13.21 -1.74 -20.19
CA SER A 118 -11.94 -2.31 -19.72
C SER A 118 -12.02 -3.80 -19.36
N GLY A 119 -13.22 -4.40 -19.34
CA GLY A 119 -13.40 -5.82 -18.96
C GLY A 119 -13.09 -6.13 -17.50
N ILE A 120 -13.11 -5.13 -16.63
CA ILE A 120 -12.84 -5.28 -15.18
C ILE A 120 -13.86 -6.26 -14.58
N ASN A 121 -13.35 -7.26 -13.84
CA ASN A 121 -14.13 -8.39 -13.28
C ASN A 121 -14.15 -8.39 -11.74
N TYR A 122 -13.82 -7.28 -11.11
CA TYR A 122 -13.77 -7.10 -9.67
C TYR A 122 -14.50 -5.81 -9.24
N PRO A 123 -14.93 -5.72 -7.98
CA PRO A 123 -15.63 -4.54 -7.46
C PRO A 123 -14.85 -3.24 -7.61
N ILE A 124 -15.55 -2.20 -8.05
CA ILE A 124 -15.10 -0.82 -8.00
C ILE A 124 -16.02 -0.05 -7.07
N VAL A 125 -15.44 0.66 -6.11
CA VAL A 125 -16.15 1.55 -5.19
C VAL A 125 -15.69 3.00 -5.35
N MET A 126 -16.56 3.94 -5.03
CA MET A 126 -16.22 5.36 -5.04
C MET A 126 -15.57 5.73 -3.71
N GLY A 127 -14.32 6.19 -3.77
CA GLY A 127 -13.58 6.66 -2.61
C GLY A 127 -14.03 8.04 -2.14
N ASP A 128 -13.85 8.29 -0.85
CA ASP A 128 -14.04 9.59 -0.21
C ASP A 128 -12.79 9.98 0.59
N GLN A 129 -12.80 11.18 1.17
CA GLN A 129 -11.70 11.66 1.99
C GLN A 129 -11.46 10.77 3.24
N LYS A 130 -12.53 10.17 3.79
CA LYS A 130 -12.44 9.36 5.02
C LYS A 130 -11.62 8.10 4.81
N ILE A 131 -11.83 7.37 3.70
CA ILE A 131 -11.06 6.16 3.43
C ILE A 131 -9.59 6.50 3.12
N VAL A 132 -9.33 7.60 2.42
CA VAL A 132 -7.96 8.07 2.16
C VAL A 132 -7.21 8.35 3.48
N GLU A 133 -7.84 9.07 4.40
CA GLU A 133 -7.28 9.37 5.72
C GLU A 133 -7.12 8.13 6.59
N ALA A 134 -8.12 7.24 6.59
CA ALA A 134 -8.09 6.00 7.36
C ALA A 134 -6.90 5.11 6.99
N PHE A 135 -6.52 5.06 5.71
CA PHE A 135 -5.36 4.31 5.22
C PHE A 135 -4.04 5.09 5.29
N GLY A 136 -3.99 6.12 6.14
CA GLY A 136 -2.77 6.90 6.44
C GLY A 136 -2.40 7.93 5.39
N GLY A 137 -3.35 8.32 4.54
CA GLY A 137 -3.14 9.20 3.38
C GLY A 137 -2.64 8.43 2.16
N VAL A 138 -3.13 8.83 0.99
CA VAL A 138 -2.71 8.30 -0.32
C VAL A 138 -1.93 9.41 -1.02
N GLU A 139 -0.61 9.38 -0.88
CA GLU A 139 0.29 10.42 -1.41
C GLU A 139 0.41 10.35 -2.95
N GLY A 140 0.08 9.20 -3.53
CA GLY A 140 0.11 8.96 -4.98
C GLY A 140 -0.67 7.72 -5.37
N ILE A 141 -1.08 7.64 -6.63
CA ILE A 141 -1.77 6.48 -7.18
C ILE A 141 -1.00 5.86 -8.35
N PRO A 142 -1.04 4.51 -8.48
CA PRO A 142 -1.76 3.57 -7.63
C PRO A 142 -1.12 3.41 -6.25
N THR A 143 -1.94 3.24 -5.21
CA THR A 143 -1.51 2.75 -3.89
C THR A 143 -2.35 1.54 -3.54
N THR A 144 -1.68 0.42 -3.29
CA THR A 144 -2.32 -0.88 -3.10
C THR A 144 -1.98 -1.44 -1.73
N PHE A 145 -2.97 -1.98 -1.04
CA PHE A 145 -2.81 -2.73 0.21
C PHE A 145 -3.20 -4.18 -0.03
N ILE A 146 -2.38 -5.12 0.47
CA ILE A 146 -2.74 -6.54 0.57
C ILE A 146 -3.14 -6.80 2.02
N ILE A 147 -4.35 -7.29 2.21
CA ILE A 147 -4.96 -7.53 3.53
C ILE A 147 -5.23 -9.03 3.64
N ASP A 148 -4.79 -9.64 4.72
CA ASP A 148 -4.96 -11.08 4.97
C ASP A 148 -6.40 -11.44 5.41
N ARG A 149 -6.65 -12.75 5.59
CA ARG A 149 -7.95 -13.28 5.98
C ARG A 149 -8.42 -12.81 7.37
N ASP A 150 -7.48 -12.46 8.24
CA ASP A 150 -7.73 -11.93 9.59
C ASP A 150 -8.04 -10.43 9.57
N GLY A 151 -7.86 -9.77 8.40
CA GLY A 151 -8.08 -8.34 8.22
C GLY A 151 -6.86 -7.48 8.55
N ASN A 152 -5.65 -8.06 8.59
CA ASN A 152 -4.44 -7.29 8.81
C ASN A 152 -3.77 -6.91 7.49
N ILE A 153 -3.24 -5.68 7.42
CA ILE A 153 -2.42 -5.23 6.30
C ILE A 153 -1.09 -6.00 6.33
N ARG A 154 -0.77 -6.67 5.24
CA ARG A 154 0.48 -7.41 5.05
C ARG A 154 1.46 -6.66 4.16
N GLU A 155 0.95 -5.89 3.21
CA GLU A 155 1.75 -5.13 2.28
C GLU A 155 1.09 -3.78 1.96
N LYS A 156 1.90 -2.75 1.79
CA LYS A 156 1.54 -1.47 1.18
C LYS A 156 2.48 -1.20 0.02
N LYS A 157 1.94 -1.07 -1.18
CA LYS A 157 2.70 -0.75 -2.38
C LYS A 157 2.26 0.62 -2.92
N VAL A 158 3.21 1.49 -3.23
CA VAL A 158 2.98 2.76 -3.92
C VAL A 158 3.61 2.71 -5.31
N GLY A 159 2.86 3.16 -6.32
CA GLY A 159 3.26 3.11 -7.72
C GLY A 159 2.93 1.76 -8.39
N ALA A 160 2.94 1.75 -9.73
CA ALA A 160 2.62 0.55 -10.51
C ALA A 160 3.72 -0.52 -10.41
N MET A 161 3.29 -1.78 -10.46
CA MET A 161 4.18 -2.94 -10.40
C MET A 161 3.80 -3.96 -11.48
N PRO A 162 4.78 -4.63 -12.14
CA PRO A 162 4.48 -5.73 -13.05
C PRO A 162 3.70 -6.85 -12.35
N THR A 163 2.69 -7.42 -13.03
CA THR A 163 1.79 -8.46 -12.50
C THR A 163 2.55 -9.62 -11.85
N ALA A 164 3.62 -10.10 -12.48
CA ALA A 164 4.42 -11.20 -11.94
C ALA A 164 5.13 -10.86 -10.61
N GLN A 165 5.48 -9.60 -10.40
CA GLN A 165 6.06 -9.14 -9.12
C GLN A 165 4.96 -8.99 -8.07
N PHE A 166 3.80 -8.43 -8.43
CA PHE A 166 2.67 -8.31 -7.53
C PHE A 166 2.15 -9.69 -7.08
N GLU A 167 2.09 -10.65 -7.99
CA GLU A 167 1.71 -12.03 -7.68
C GLU A 167 2.64 -12.69 -6.64
N LYS A 168 3.94 -12.38 -6.67
CA LYS A 168 4.90 -12.89 -5.66
C LYS A 168 4.62 -12.36 -4.26
N LEU A 169 4.12 -11.12 -4.13
CA LEU A 169 3.68 -10.57 -2.84
C LEU A 169 2.36 -11.17 -2.38
N LEU A 170 1.48 -11.49 -3.32
CA LEU A 170 0.14 -11.99 -3.05
C LEU A 170 0.13 -13.46 -2.61
N LYS A 171 0.95 -14.32 -3.23
CA LYS A 171 0.95 -15.77 -2.98
C LYS A 171 1.12 -16.16 -1.50
N PRO A 172 2.09 -15.63 -0.75
CA PRO A 172 2.27 -15.99 0.66
C PRO A 172 1.09 -15.61 1.56
N VAL A 173 0.24 -14.67 1.11
CA VAL A 173 -0.95 -14.23 1.86
C VAL A 173 -2.17 -15.09 1.53
N LEU A 174 -2.17 -15.76 0.36
CA LEU A 174 -3.22 -16.69 -0.07
C LEU A 174 -3.10 -18.08 0.56
N GLU A 175 -1.87 -18.51 0.90
CA GLU A 175 -1.57 -19.80 1.56
C GLU A 175 -2.01 -19.80 3.03
#